data_ddcc84b2f55a99daf480caa5b552a6c1
#
_entry.id   ddcc84b2f55a99daf480caa5b552a6c1
#
_cell.length_a   1.000
_cell.length_b   1.000
_cell.length_c   1.000
_cell.angle_alpha   90.00
_cell.angle_beta   90.00
_cell.angle_gamma   90.00
#
_symmetry.space_group_name_H-M   'P 1'
#
loop_
_entity.id
_entity.type
_entity.pdbx_description
1 polymer ?
#
loop_
_entity_poly.entity_id
_entity_poly.type
_entity_poly.pdbx_seq_one_letter_code
_entity_poly.pdbx_strand_id
1 'polypeptide(L)' 'MAEIEDNVDRELFRNVEKLRQLRIEHRDLDEVIGRLSLDIHIDELQLKRLKKRKLMIKDQITRLESQLIPDLNA' A
#
# COMPACT_ATOMS: atom_id res chain seq x y z
N MET A 1 11.37 24.92 19.75
CA MET A 1 12.16 24.23 18.73
C MET A 1 12.01 22.74 18.77
N ALA A 2 12.10 22.13 19.94
CA ALA A 2 11.86 20.71 20.07
C ALA A 2 10.48 20.27 19.59
N GLU A 3 9.47 21.12 19.76
CA GLU A 3 8.11 20.82 19.33
C GLU A 3 7.97 20.70 17.81
N ILE A 4 8.69 21.52 17.07
CA ILE A 4 8.66 21.49 15.61
C ILE A 4 9.31 20.20 15.09
N GLU A 5 10.45 19.84 15.68
CA GLU A 5 11.14 18.59 15.32
C GLU A 5 10.30 17.37 15.65
N ASP A 6 9.66 17.38 16.83
CA ASP A 6 8.79 16.29 17.24
C ASP A 6 7.61 16.11 16.30
N ASN A 7 7.03 17.19 15.80
CA ASN A 7 5.92 17.11 14.85
C ASN A 7 6.36 16.53 13.51
N VAL A 8 7.52 16.93 13.02
CA VAL A 8 8.08 16.40 11.78
C VAL A 8 8.39 14.92 11.93
N ASP A 9 8.98 14.53 13.05
CA ASP A 9 9.31 13.13 13.29
C ASP A 9 8.05 12.28 13.43
N ARG A 10 7.01 12.78 14.06
CA ARG A 10 5.74 12.07 14.20
C ARG A 10 5.08 11.87 12.85
N GLU A 11 5.09 12.89 12.02
CA GLU A 11 4.50 12.80 10.68
C GLU A 11 5.26 11.80 9.83
N LEU A 12 6.58 11.86 9.86
CA LEU A 12 7.43 10.91 9.15
C LEU A 12 7.17 9.48 9.65
N PHE A 13 7.09 9.29 10.95
CA PHE A 13 6.81 8.00 11.55
C PHE A 13 5.45 7.46 11.09
N ARG A 14 4.41 8.29 11.10
CA ARG A 14 3.08 7.90 10.61
C ARG A 14 3.12 7.47 9.16
N ASN A 15 3.83 8.22 8.33
CA ASN A 15 3.91 7.92 6.91
C ASN A 15 4.67 6.61 6.67
N VAL A 16 5.73 6.37 7.42
CA VAL A 16 6.47 5.11 7.33
C VAL A 16 5.61 3.94 7.77
N GLU A 17 4.88 4.09 8.88
CA GLU A 17 3.98 3.05 9.36
C GLU A 17 2.83 2.80 8.38
N LYS A 18 2.27 3.85 7.81
CA LYS A 18 1.22 3.72 6.81
C LYS A 18 1.72 2.98 5.57
N LEU A 19 2.92 3.30 5.12
CA LEU A 19 3.54 2.61 3.99
C LEU A 19 3.73 1.13 4.29
N ARG A 20 4.20 0.82 5.48
CA ARG A 20 4.38 -0.57 5.92
C ARG A 20 3.05 -1.32 5.90
N GLN A 21 1.99 -0.72 6.44
CA GLN A 21 0.67 -1.33 6.46
C GLN A 21 0.14 -1.56 5.05
N LEU A 22 0.31 -0.60 4.16
CA LEU A 22 -0.10 -0.74 2.78
C LEU A 22 0.65 -1.86 2.06
N ARG A 23 1.94 -2.01 2.32
CA ARG A 23 2.73 -3.10 1.75
C ARG A 23 2.24 -4.46 2.22
N ILE A 24 1.91 -4.57 3.50
CA ILE A 24 1.36 -5.81 4.07
C ILE A 24 0.03 -6.13 3.41
N GLU A 25 -0.87 -5.17 3.31
CA GLU A 25 -2.17 -5.37 2.66
C GLU A 25 -2.03 -5.77 1.19
N HIS A 26 -1.13 -5.13 0.48
CA HIS A 26 -0.86 -5.44 -0.92
C HIS A 26 -0.39 -6.89 -1.07
N ARG A 27 0.53 -7.29 -0.23
CA ARG A 27 1.05 -8.65 -0.21
C ARG A 27 -0.03 -9.67 0.10
N ASP A 28 -0.86 -9.39 1.12
CA ASP A 28 -1.93 -10.29 1.51
C ASP A 28 -2.97 -10.44 0.39
N LEU A 29 -3.32 -9.35 -0.25
CA LEU A 29 -4.24 -9.38 -1.38
C LEU A 29 -3.67 -10.16 -2.56
N ASP A 30 -2.38 -10.00 -2.82
CA ASP A 30 -1.72 -10.72 -3.89
C ASP A 30 -1.77 -12.24 -3.65
N GLU A 31 -1.54 -12.67 -2.42
CA GLU A 31 -1.64 -14.07 -2.04
C GLU A 31 -3.07 -14.61 -2.19
N VAL A 32 -4.04 -13.86 -1.70
CA VAL A 32 -5.45 -14.25 -1.81
C VAL A 32 -5.87 -14.36 -3.26
N ILE A 33 -5.53 -13.38 -4.07
CA ILE A 33 -5.84 -13.38 -5.51
C ILE A 33 -5.21 -14.58 -6.18
N GLY A 34 -3.96 -14.89 -5.84
CA GLY A 34 -3.26 -16.04 -6.39
C GLY A 34 -3.98 -17.34 -6.09
N ARG A 35 -4.42 -17.53 -4.85
CA ARG A 35 -5.17 -18.73 -4.44
C ARG A 35 -6.52 -18.81 -5.12
N LEU A 36 -7.26 -17.72 -5.12
CA LEU A 36 -8.59 -17.68 -5.72
C LEU A 36 -8.54 -17.89 -7.22
N SER A 37 -7.50 -17.45 -7.89
CA SER A 37 -7.34 -17.64 -9.34
C SER A 37 -7.18 -19.10 -9.72
N LEU A 38 -6.83 -19.96 -8.78
CA LEU A 38 -6.72 -21.42 -9.04
C LEU A 38 -8.04 -22.14 -8.87
N ASP A 39 -9.06 -21.50 -8.33
CA ASP A 39 -10.37 -22.10 -8.11
C ASP A 39 -11.23 -21.91 -9.34
N ILE A 40 -11.66 -23.02 -9.96
CA ILE A 40 -12.51 -22.98 -11.14
C ILE A 40 -13.94 -22.51 -10.86
N HIS A 41 -14.33 -22.51 -9.59
CA HIS A 41 -15.67 -22.10 -9.17
C HIS A 41 -15.70 -20.68 -8.60
N ILE A 42 -14.61 -19.93 -8.72
CA ILE A 42 -14.55 -18.60 -8.15
C ILE A 42 -15.52 -17.65 -8.88
N ASP A 43 -16.08 -16.74 -8.11
CA ASP A 43 -16.83 -15.61 -8.64
C ASP A 43 -15.85 -14.62 -9.29
N GLU A 44 -15.93 -14.50 -10.61
CA GLU A 44 -15.05 -13.59 -11.35
C GLU A 44 -15.24 -12.14 -10.96
N LEU A 45 -16.44 -11.76 -10.57
CA LEU A 45 -16.71 -10.40 -10.10
C LEU A 45 -15.97 -10.10 -8.82
N GLN A 46 -15.97 -11.05 -7.88
CA GLN A 46 -15.21 -10.92 -6.65
C GLN A 46 -13.71 -10.81 -6.92
N LEU A 47 -13.22 -11.63 -7.83
CA LEU A 47 -11.80 -11.59 -8.20
C LEU A 47 -11.43 -10.24 -8.81
N LYS A 48 -12.25 -9.69 -9.68
CA LYS A 48 -12.03 -8.37 -10.26
C LYS A 48 -12.00 -7.28 -9.20
N ARG A 49 -12.89 -7.35 -8.22
CA ARG A 49 -12.92 -6.39 -7.11
C ARG A 49 -11.64 -6.43 -6.30
N LEU A 50 -11.15 -7.63 -6.01
CA LEU A 50 -9.90 -7.80 -5.27
C LEU A 50 -8.70 -7.27 -6.06
N LYS A 51 -8.65 -7.54 -7.36
CA LYS A 51 -7.60 -7.01 -8.23
C LYS A 51 -7.62 -5.50 -8.29
N LYS A 52 -8.80 -4.90 -8.37
CA LYS A 52 -8.95 -3.45 -8.37
C LYS A 52 -8.47 -2.86 -7.06
N ARG A 53 -8.83 -3.47 -5.93
CA ARG A 53 -8.36 -3.03 -4.61
C ARG A 53 -6.84 -3.10 -4.51
N LYS A 54 -6.24 -4.18 -5.02
CA LYS A 54 -4.79 -4.33 -5.05
C LYS A 54 -4.13 -3.19 -5.82
N LEU A 55 -4.67 -2.84 -6.99
CA LEU A 55 -4.15 -1.74 -7.80
C LEU A 55 -4.27 -0.39 -7.07
N MET A 56 -5.37 -0.16 -6.36
CA MET A 56 -5.55 1.07 -5.58
C MET A 56 -4.53 1.16 -4.46
N ILE A 57 -4.28 0.05 -3.77
CA ILE A 57 -3.27 0.00 -2.71
C ILE A 57 -1.88 0.24 -3.29
N LYS A 58 -1.57 -0.36 -4.42
CA LYS A 58 -0.31 -0.15 -5.11
C LYS A 58 -0.11 1.33 -5.46
N ASP A 59 -1.15 1.98 -5.94
CA ASP A 59 -1.10 3.41 -6.25
C ASP A 59 -0.82 4.26 -5.00
N GLN A 60 -1.47 3.93 -3.89
CA GLN A 60 -1.23 4.61 -2.62
C GLN A 60 0.21 4.42 -2.14
N ILE A 61 0.74 3.20 -2.28
CA ILE A 61 2.13 2.91 -1.94
C ILE A 61 3.08 3.80 -2.76
N THR A 62 2.86 3.85 -4.06
CA THR A 62 3.70 4.63 -4.97
C THR A 62 3.68 6.10 -4.61
N ARG A 63 2.51 6.65 -4.33
CA ARG A 63 2.36 8.05 -3.92
C ARG A 63 3.07 8.34 -2.61
N LEU A 64 2.92 7.46 -1.64
CA LEU A 64 3.54 7.65 -0.34
C LEU A 64 5.05 7.52 -0.41
N GLU A 65 5.55 6.56 -1.20
CA GLU A 65 6.98 6.43 -1.45
C GLU A 65 7.56 7.69 -2.09
N SER A 66 6.85 8.28 -3.03
CA SER A 66 7.27 9.54 -3.66
C SER A 66 7.36 10.68 -2.66
N GLN A 67 6.46 10.72 -1.67
CA GLN A 67 6.50 11.73 -0.64
C GLN A 67 7.66 11.53 0.34
N LEU A 68 8.00 10.28 0.63
CA LEU A 68 9.07 9.96 1.58
C LEU A 68 10.46 10.07 0.95
N ILE A 69 10.57 9.91 -0.36
CA ILE A 69 11.85 9.94 -1.07
C ILE A 69 11.70 10.84 -2.29
N PRO A 70 11.59 12.17 -2.09
CA PRO A 70 11.20 13.07 -3.17
C PRO A 70 12.25 13.28 -4.25
N ASP A 71 13.51 13.06 -3.98
CA ASP A 71 14.59 13.42 -4.90
C ASP A 71 15.11 12.28 -5.77
N LEU A 72 14.53 11.12 -5.69
CA LEU A 72 15.00 9.96 -6.43
C LEU A 72 14.88 10.09 -7.94
N ASN A 73 13.93 10.89 -8.39
CA ASN A 73 13.64 11.03 -9.82
C ASN A 73 14.05 12.38 -10.40
N ALA A 74 14.73 13.17 -9.61
CA ALA A 74 15.17 14.50 -10.06
C ALA A 74 16.34 14.45 -11.03
#